data_cad38b0e7a53ff29aabebd9bbca44111
#
_entry.id   cad38b0e7a53ff29aabebd9bbca44111
#
_cell.length_a   1.000
_cell.length_b   1.000
_cell.length_c   1.000
_cell.angle_alpha   90.00
_cell.angle_beta   90.00
_cell.angle_gamma   90.00
#
_symmetry.space_group_name_H-M   'P 1'
#
loop_
_entity.id
_entity.type
_entity.pdbx_description
1 polymer ?
#
loop_
_entity_poly.entity_id
_entity_poly.type
_entity_poly.pdbx_seq_one_letter_code
_entity_poly.pdbx_strand_id
1 'polypeptide(L)'
;MADRLPTTEEKPVYVNRMFARIAPTYDLMNRLMTFGQDQIWRREMLAYANVPPRGSLLDVGTGTGDIAYTAMQQNSTIQAVGSDFTYEMMEAGVGKVPGVLLPFAQADTYSLPFPDNTFDAVVSGFLVRNVVDRVAAFREMARVTKRGGRVVCLETTPPSNSVLGPLFRLYFFQIVPLVGSIVARDRQAYSYLPHSTVAFPQPNELAHLMERAGLQNVFYVERMLNAVAIHVGTKLA
;
A
#
# COMPACT_ATOMS: atom_id res chain seq x y z
N MET A 1 9.06 -25.85 10.08
CA MET A 1 7.65 -25.83 9.62
C MET A 1 7.63 -25.04 8.34
N ALA A 2 7.16 -25.62 7.23
CA ALA A 2 7.13 -24.96 5.94
C ALA A 2 6.27 -23.70 6.01
N ASP A 3 6.69 -22.62 5.34
CA ASP A 3 6.02 -21.32 5.24
C ASP A 3 4.65 -21.46 4.53
N ARG A 4 3.65 -21.96 5.28
CA ARG A 4 2.28 -22.00 4.78
C ARG A 4 1.69 -20.59 4.86
N LEU A 5 1.17 -20.09 3.74
CA LEU A 5 0.35 -18.88 3.76
C LEU A 5 -0.85 -19.06 4.72
N PRO A 6 -1.23 -18.02 5.47
CA PRO A 6 -2.41 -18.08 6.32
C PRO A 6 -3.66 -18.34 5.48
N THR A 7 -4.63 -19.05 6.04
CA THR A 7 -5.96 -19.19 5.43
C THR A 7 -6.66 -17.82 5.37
N THR A 8 -7.76 -17.74 4.62
CA THR A 8 -8.56 -16.51 4.51
C THR A 8 -9.00 -15.98 5.88
N GLU A 9 -9.39 -16.87 6.79
CA GLU A 9 -9.83 -16.51 8.15
C GLU A 9 -8.67 -16.09 9.06
N GLU A 10 -7.52 -16.73 8.93
CA GLU A 10 -6.32 -16.44 9.72
C GLU A 10 -5.61 -15.15 9.26
N LYS A 11 -5.79 -14.76 7.99
CA LYS A 11 -5.01 -13.72 7.32
C LYS A 11 -5.01 -12.37 8.05
N PRO A 12 -6.15 -11.81 8.51
CA PRO A 12 -6.15 -10.51 9.18
C PRO A 12 -5.31 -10.52 10.46
N VAL A 13 -5.47 -11.54 11.29
CA VAL A 13 -4.72 -11.67 12.55
C VAL A 13 -3.24 -11.91 12.29
N TYR A 14 -2.91 -12.77 11.32
CA TYR A 14 -1.53 -13.05 10.93
C TYR A 14 -0.82 -11.80 10.44
N VAL A 15 -1.45 -11.08 9.51
CA VAL A 15 -0.91 -9.85 8.89
C VAL A 15 -0.71 -8.77 9.95
N ASN A 16 -1.68 -8.54 10.83
CA ASN A 16 -1.57 -7.57 11.91
C ASN A 16 -0.37 -7.87 12.82
N ARG A 17 -0.27 -9.09 13.33
CA ARG A 17 0.85 -9.49 14.19
C ARG A 17 2.21 -9.41 13.49
N MET A 18 2.26 -9.73 12.20
CA MET A 18 3.48 -9.64 11.40
C MET A 18 3.93 -8.18 11.29
N PHE A 19 3.03 -7.26 10.87
CA PHE A 19 3.36 -5.85 10.75
C PHE A 19 3.72 -5.19 12.08
N ALA A 20 3.03 -5.53 13.17
CA ALA A 20 3.39 -5.08 14.52
C ALA A 20 4.84 -5.41 14.88
N ARG A 21 5.32 -6.63 14.57
CA ARG A 21 6.71 -7.04 14.85
C ARG A 21 7.75 -6.31 14.02
N ILE A 22 7.46 -6.05 12.74
CA ILE A 22 8.44 -5.44 11.82
C ILE A 22 8.38 -3.92 11.78
N ALA A 23 7.41 -3.29 12.44
CA ALA A 23 7.18 -1.84 12.42
C ALA A 23 8.47 -1.01 12.65
N PRO A 24 9.36 -1.34 13.61
CA PRO A 24 10.57 -0.55 13.84
C PRO A 24 11.58 -0.54 12.68
N THR A 25 11.55 -1.56 11.83
CA THR A 25 12.51 -1.74 10.72
C THR A 25 11.87 -1.63 9.34
N TYR A 26 10.56 -1.41 9.30
CA TYR A 26 9.75 -1.47 8.08
C TYR A 26 10.26 -0.55 6.97
N ASP A 27 10.49 0.73 7.28
CA ASP A 27 10.94 1.71 6.29
C ASP A 27 12.35 1.42 5.78
N LEU A 28 13.26 1.04 6.69
CA LEU A 28 14.62 0.66 6.31
C LEU A 28 14.60 -0.53 5.36
N MET A 29 13.80 -1.55 5.68
CA MET A 29 13.69 -2.74 4.84
C MET A 29 13.09 -2.43 3.46
N ASN A 30 12.04 -1.60 3.39
CA ASN A 30 11.48 -1.19 2.11
C ASN A 30 12.53 -0.49 1.24
N ARG A 31 13.29 0.44 1.81
CA ARG A 31 14.38 1.14 1.08
C ARG A 31 15.47 0.19 0.60
N LEU A 32 15.89 -0.75 1.45
CA LEU A 32 16.91 -1.75 1.09
C LEU A 32 16.41 -2.68 -0.03
N MET A 33 15.19 -3.22 0.12
CA MET A 33 14.62 -4.15 -0.86
C MET A 33 14.29 -3.50 -2.21
N THR A 34 14.04 -2.20 -2.24
CA THR A 34 13.69 -1.49 -3.47
C THR A 34 14.83 -0.64 -4.01
N PHE A 35 16.00 -0.66 -3.36
CA PHE A 35 17.12 0.24 -3.66
C PHE A 35 16.68 1.72 -3.66
N GLY A 36 15.74 2.09 -2.76
CA GLY A 36 15.16 3.42 -2.64
C GLY A 36 14.12 3.80 -3.71
N GLN A 37 13.81 2.90 -4.65
CA GLN A 37 12.82 3.15 -5.70
C GLN A 37 11.39 3.35 -5.14
N ASP A 38 11.09 2.78 -3.96
CA ASP A 38 9.81 2.99 -3.29
C ASP A 38 9.45 4.47 -3.11
N GLN A 39 10.45 5.31 -2.86
CA GLN A 39 10.27 6.76 -2.72
C GLN A 39 9.84 7.42 -4.04
N ILE A 40 10.36 6.95 -5.17
CA ILE A 40 10.01 7.44 -6.50
C ILE A 40 8.57 7.03 -6.83
N TRP A 41 8.22 5.76 -6.59
CA TRP A 41 6.87 5.27 -6.87
C TRP A 41 5.80 5.97 -6.02
N ARG A 42 6.09 6.26 -4.74
CA ARG A 42 5.18 7.01 -3.86
C ARG A 42 4.94 8.43 -4.36
N ARG A 43 5.98 9.12 -4.83
CA ARG A 43 5.84 10.46 -5.43
C ARG A 43 5.02 10.43 -6.72
N GLU A 44 5.27 9.43 -7.55
CA GLU A 44 4.51 9.24 -8.79
C GLU A 44 3.04 8.91 -8.50
N MET A 45 2.78 8.04 -7.54
CA MET A 45 1.44 7.73 -7.05
C MET A 45 0.69 9.00 -6.60
N LEU A 46 1.36 9.88 -5.85
CA LEU A 46 0.80 11.15 -5.40
C LEU A 46 0.52 12.11 -6.57
N ALA A 47 1.36 12.12 -7.60
CA ALA A 47 1.08 12.87 -8.82
C ALA A 47 -0.20 12.37 -9.51
N TYR A 48 -0.43 11.05 -9.55
CA TYR A 48 -1.69 10.49 -10.06
C TYR A 48 -2.88 10.75 -9.14
N ALA A 49 -2.70 10.85 -7.84
CA ALA A 49 -3.76 11.20 -6.90
C ALA A 49 -4.31 12.61 -7.17
N ASN A 50 -3.47 13.51 -7.70
CA ASN A 50 -3.84 14.84 -8.16
C ASN A 50 -4.65 15.63 -7.13
N VAL A 51 -4.18 15.63 -5.88
CA VAL A 51 -4.84 16.34 -4.78
C VAL A 51 -4.74 17.85 -5.03
N PRO A 52 -5.86 18.60 -5.06
CA PRO A 52 -5.81 20.03 -5.27
C PRO A 52 -5.11 20.78 -4.12
N PRO A 53 -4.65 22.02 -4.32
CA PRO A 53 -4.18 22.85 -3.22
C PRO A 53 -5.24 22.98 -2.11
N ARG A 54 -4.82 22.82 -0.86
CA ARG A 54 -5.71 22.75 0.32
C ARG A 54 -6.67 21.56 0.31
N GLY A 55 -6.46 20.57 -0.57
CA GLY A 55 -7.24 19.36 -0.64
C GLY A 55 -6.92 18.38 0.48
N SER A 56 -7.79 17.38 0.61
CA SER A 56 -7.71 16.32 1.62
C SER A 56 -7.28 15.00 1.02
N LEU A 57 -6.35 14.31 1.67
CA LEU A 57 -5.83 13.00 1.29
C LEU A 57 -6.02 12.00 2.43
N LEU A 58 -6.53 10.82 2.11
CA LEU A 58 -6.50 9.67 3.01
C LEU A 58 -5.49 8.63 2.49
N ASP A 59 -4.59 8.19 3.35
CA ASP A 59 -3.65 7.08 3.09
C ASP A 59 -4.13 5.85 3.87
N VAL A 60 -4.69 4.86 3.16
CA VAL A 60 -5.27 3.64 3.74
C VAL A 60 -4.24 2.52 3.73
N GLY A 61 -4.02 1.90 4.90
CA GLY A 61 -2.89 1.04 5.14
C GLY A 61 -1.59 1.85 5.16
N THR A 62 -1.66 2.98 5.84
CA THR A 62 -0.61 4.02 5.85
C THR A 62 0.72 3.53 6.42
N GLY A 63 0.68 2.47 7.24
CA GLY A 63 1.85 1.98 7.97
C GLY A 63 2.46 3.08 8.83
N THR A 64 3.70 3.42 8.57
CA THR A 64 4.43 4.51 9.25
C THR A 64 4.15 5.91 8.66
N GLY A 65 3.19 6.03 7.74
CA GLY A 65 2.75 7.32 7.18
C GLY A 65 3.60 7.87 6.03
N ASP A 66 4.48 7.07 5.42
CA ASP A 66 5.43 7.55 4.40
C ASP A 66 4.75 8.28 3.22
N ILE A 67 3.62 7.77 2.71
CA ILE A 67 2.92 8.39 1.58
C ILE A 67 2.27 9.71 2.03
N ALA A 68 1.58 9.69 3.16
CA ALA A 68 0.93 10.88 3.72
C ALA A 68 1.94 11.99 4.05
N TYR A 69 3.06 11.65 4.70
CA TYR A 69 4.15 12.59 4.96
C TYR A 69 4.76 13.16 3.66
N THR A 70 4.98 12.29 2.66
CA THR A 70 5.49 12.73 1.36
C THR A 70 4.55 13.72 0.69
N ALA A 71 3.23 13.50 0.76
CA ALA A 71 2.23 14.43 0.22
C ALA A 71 2.31 15.80 0.90
N MET A 72 2.37 15.83 2.23
CA MET A 72 2.47 17.07 3.01
C MET A 72 3.79 17.81 2.79
N GLN A 73 4.90 17.08 2.56
CA GLN A 73 6.20 17.68 2.23
C GLN A 73 6.22 18.26 0.82
N GLN A 74 5.58 17.63 -0.16
CA GLN A 74 5.47 18.14 -1.53
C GLN A 74 4.56 19.37 -1.63
N ASN A 75 3.52 19.41 -0.81
CA ASN A 75 2.59 20.52 -0.74
C ASN A 75 2.04 20.64 0.69
N SER A 76 2.59 21.61 1.42
CA SER A 76 2.22 21.86 2.83
C SER A 76 0.77 22.33 3.03
N THR A 77 0.04 22.60 1.97
CA THR A 77 -1.39 22.96 2.06
C THR A 77 -2.30 21.73 2.05
N ILE A 78 -1.80 20.54 1.72
CA ILE A 78 -2.58 19.30 1.73
C ILE A 78 -2.85 18.88 3.18
N GLN A 79 -4.09 18.53 3.46
CA GLN A 79 -4.52 17.91 4.72
C GLN A 79 -4.53 16.39 4.55
N ALA A 80 -3.52 15.70 5.07
CA ALA A 80 -3.45 14.26 5.01
C ALA A 80 -3.86 13.61 6.33
N VAL A 81 -4.48 12.43 6.22
CA VAL A 81 -4.77 11.52 7.33
C VAL A 81 -4.23 10.15 6.97
N GLY A 82 -3.54 9.48 7.88
CA GLY A 82 -3.14 8.09 7.76
C GLY A 82 -4.14 7.17 8.49
N SER A 83 -4.50 6.05 7.86
CA SER A 83 -5.32 5.02 8.51
C SER A 83 -4.65 3.66 8.37
N ASP A 84 -4.56 2.91 9.46
CA ASP A 84 -4.01 1.55 9.47
C ASP A 84 -4.77 0.67 10.47
N PHE A 85 -4.77 -0.63 10.21
CA PHE A 85 -5.32 -1.63 11.14
C PHE A 85 -4.34 -1.92 12.28
N THR A 86 -3.03 -1.80 12.02
CA THR A 86 -1.94 -2.12 12.95
C THR A 86 -1.49 -0.88 13.70
N TYR A 87 -1.81 -0.82 14.99
CA TYR A 87 -1.48 0.32 15.85
C TYR A 87 0.03 0.61 15.90
N GLU A 88 0.86 -0.42 16.04
CA GLU A 88 2.31 -0.31 16.17
C GLU A 88 2.99 0.30 14.93
N MET A 89 2.37 0.13 13.77
CA MET A 89 2.85 0.77 12.54
C MET A 89 2.66 2.28 12.59
N MET A 90 1.48 2.74 13.01
CA MET A 90 1.19 4.16 13.18
C MET A 90 2.03 4.78 14.30
N GLU A 91 2.18 4.08 15.43
CA GLU A 91 3.03 4.52 16.55
C GLU A 91 4.47 4.76 16.10
N ALA A 92 5.04 3.85 15.28
CA ALA A 92 6.37 4.04 14.68
C ALA A 92 6.43 5.23 13.71
N GLY A 93 5.30 5.69 13.19
CA GLY A 93 5.17 6.84 12.29
C GLY A 93 5.01 8.18 13.02
N VAL A 94 4.57 8.19 14.27
CA VAL A 94 4.33 9.43 15.00
C VAL A 94 5.62 10.22 15.17
N GLY A 95 5.60 11.49 14.76
CA GLY A 95 6.76 12.39 14.88
C GLY A 95 7.93 12.07 13.93
N LYS A 96 7.74 11.16 12.98
CA LYS A 96 8.76 10.73 12.02
C LYS A 96 9.31 11.89 11.18
N VAL A 97 8.49 12.88 10.85
CA VAL A 97 8.90 14.10 10.16
C VAL A 97 8.80 15.29 11.12
N PRO A 98 9.94 15.89 11.53
CA PRO A 98 9.94 17.02 12.45
C PRO A 98 9.10 18.18 11.94
N GLY A 99 8.24 18.71 12.79
CA GLY A 99 7.38 19.86 12.46
C GLY A 99 6.16 19.55 11.59
N VAL A 100 5.96 18.29 11.20
CA VAL A 100 4.78 17.85 10.43
C VAL A 100 3.91 16.96 11.32
N LEU A 101 2.70 17.43 11.64
CA LEU A 101 1.71 16.65 12.37
C LEU A 101 0.84 15.87 11.36
N LEU A 102 0.98 14.55 11.35
CA LEU A 102 0.10 13.65 10.61
C LEU A 102 -0.91 13.02 11.58
N PRO A 103 -2.21 13.28 11.43
CA PRO A 103 -3.24 12.55 12.15
C PRO A 103 -3.30 11.09 11.71
N PHE A 104 -3.42 10.17 12.68
CA PHE A 104 -3.62 8.75 12.44
C PHE A 104 -4.96 8.29 12.98
N ALA A 105 -5.60 7.35 12.27
CA ALA A 105 -6.84 6.69 12.68
C ALA A 105 -6.66 5.18 12.59
N GLN A 106 -6.81 4.46 13.71
CA GLN A 106 -6.84 3.00 13.66
C GLN A 106 -8.19 2.54 13.10
N ALA A 107 -8.16 1.84 11.97
CA ALA A 107 -9.38 1.39 11.31
C ALA A 107 -9.18 0.15 10.45
N ASP A 108 -10.28 -0.59 10.29
CA ASP A 108 -10.37 -1.63 9.27
C ASP A 108 -10.63 -0.99 7.90
N THR A 109 -9.90 -1.46 6.89
CA THR A 109 -10.05 -1.01 5.49
C THR A 109 -11.47 -1.21 4.95
N TYR A 110 -12.23 -2.12 5.53
CA TYR A 110 -13.63 -2.39 5.15
C TYR A 110 -14.65 -1.48 5.85
N SER A 111 -14.21 -0.71 6.86
CA SER A 111 -15.08 0.18 7.66
C SER A 111 -14.29 1.39 8.15
N LEU A 112 -14.03 2.32 7.23
CA LEU A 112 -13.27 3.53 7.52
C LEU A 112 -14.12 4.53 8.33
N PRO A 113 -13.60 5.11 9.43
CA PRO A 113 -14.35 5.97 10.34
C PRO A 113 -14.54 7.39 9.79
N PHE A 114 -14.80 7.51 8.49
CA PHE A 114 -14.99 8.79 7.82
C PHE A 114 -16.33 8.80 7.06
N PRO A 115 -17.00 9.97 6.99
CA PRO A 115 -18.20 10.14 6.18
C PRO A 115 -17.95 9.88 4.68
N ASP A 116 -19.04 9.65 3.94
CA ASP A 116 -18.98 9.60 2.48
C ASP A 116 -18.46 10.91 1.91
N ASN A 117 -17.75 10.83 0.79
CA ASN A 117 -17.30 12.00 0.02
C ASN A 117 -16.47 13.01 0.84
N THR A 118 -15.56 12.52 1.67
CA THR A 118 -14.72 13.34 2.56
C THR A 118 -13.41 13.78 1.91
N PHE A 119 -12.73 12.87 1.18
CA PHE A 119 -11.38 13.10 0.69
C PHE A 119 -11.33 13.39 -0.81
N ASP A 120 -10.49 14.33 -1.22
CA ASP A 120 -10.26 14.63 -2.64
C ASP A 120 -9.54 13.49 -3.35
N ALA A 121 -8.66 12.77 -2.63
CA ALA A 121 -8.09 11.52 -3.07
C ALA A 121 -7.90 10.53 -1.91
N VAL A 122 -7.97 9.25 -2.23
CA VAL A 122 -7.63 8.15 -1.34
C VAL A 122 -6.51 7.34 -1.97
N VAL A 123 -5.44 7.10 -1.23
CA VAL A 123 -4.27 6.35 -1.69
C VAL A 123 -4.05 5.12 -0.83
N SER A 124 -3.40 4.12 -1.41
CA SER A 124 -3.03 2.90 -0.68
C SER A 124 -1.77 2.30 -1.28
N GLY A 125 -0.72 2.16 -0.49
CA GLY A 125 0.56 1.57 -0.91
C GLY A 125 0.86 0.25 -0.21
N PHE A 126 1.00 -0.84 -0.99
CA PHE A 126 1.39 -2.16 -0.50
C PHE A 126 0.44 -2.80 0.53
N LEU A 127 -0.83 -2.38 0.54
CA LEU A 127 -1.90 -2.91 1.39
C LEU A 127 -2.72 -4.01 0.71
N VAL A 128 -3.15 -3.79 -0.55
CA VAL A 128 -4.26 -4.53 -1.18
C VAL A 128 -3.97 -6.02 -1.36
N ARG A 129 -2.71 -6.44 -1.40
CA ARG A 129 -2.33 -7.87 -1.37
C ARG A 129 -2.65 -8.53 -0.03
N ASN A 130 -2.76 -7.75 1.03
CA ASN A 130 -2.98 -8.24 2.40
C ASN A 130 -4.47 -8.34 2.76
N VAL A 131 -5.36 -7.64 2.05
CA VAL A 131 -6.81 -7.73 2.27
C VAL A 131 -7.40 -9.01 1.67
N VAL A 132 -8.50 -9.47 2.24
CA VAL A 132 -9.22 -10.68 1.79
C VAL A 132 -10.15 -10.33 0.63
N ASP A 133 -11.07 -9.40 0.82
CA ASP A 133 -11.99 -8.92 -0.22
C ASP A 133 -11.55 -7.55 -0.77
N ARG A 134 -10.86 -7.60 -1.90
CA ARG A 134 -10.32 -6.40 -2.56
C ARG A 134 -11.41 -5.49 -3.11
N VAL A 135 -12.52 -6.06 -3.57
CA VAL A 135 -13.65 -5.27 -4.09
C VAL A 135 -14.31 -4.50 -2.96
N ALA A 136 -14.54 -5.13 -1.80
CA ALA A 136 -15.06 -4.46 -0.62
C ALA A 136 -14.13 -3.34 -0.14
N ALA A 137 -12.81 -3.58 -0.10
CA ALA A 137 -11.82 -2.57 0.26
C ALA A 137 -11.84 -1.36 -0.69
N PHE A 138 -11.81 -1.59 -2.00
CA PHE A 138 -11.90 -0.50 -2.97
C PHE A 138 -13.25 0.23 -2.93
N ARG A 139 -14.35 -0.48 -2.66
CA ARG A 139 -15.68 0.15 -2.49
C ARG A 139 -15.70 1.09 -1.29
N GLU A 140 -15.08 0.69 -0.20
CA GLU A 140 -14.97 1.53 1.00
C GLU A 140 -14.06 2.74 0.77
N MET A 141 -12.92 2.55 0.10
CA MET A 141 -12.09 3.67 -0.35
C MET A 141 -12.85 4.63 -1.27
N ALA A 142 -13.62 4.09 -2.23
CA ALA A 142 -14.47 4.90 -3.11
C ALA A 142 -15.58 5.62 -2.33
N ARG A 143 -16.18 5.01 -1.30
CA ARG A 143 -17.21 5.64 -0.47
C ARG A 143 -16.71 6.94 0.14
N VAL A 144 -15.54 6.92 0.76
CA VAL A 144 -14.97 8.10 1.44
C VAL A 144 -14.32 9.10 0.48
N THR A 145 -14.07 8.71 -0.78
CA THR A 145 -13.59 9.61 -1.84
C THR A 145 -14.71 10.53 -2.30
N LYS A 146 -14.44 11.82 -2.52
CA LYS A 146 -15.37 12.77 -3.13
C LYS A 146 -15.69 12.39 -4.58
N ARG A 147 -16.84 12.83 -5.09
CA ARG A 147 -17.16 12.75 -6.51
C ARG A 147 -16.13 13.52 -7.35
N GLY A 148 -15.64 12.94 -8.42
CA GLY A 148 -14.53 13.46 -9.23
C GLY A 148 -13.15 13.16 -8.63
N GLY A 149 -13.08 12.69 -7.38
CA GLY A 149 -11.84 12.31 -6.70
C GLY A 149 -11.29 10.97 -7.18
N ARG A 150 -10.07 10.66 -6.78
CA ARG A 150 -9.34 9.47 -7.25
C ARG A 150 -9.02 8.52 -6.12
N VAL A 151 -9.09 7.22 -6.42
CA VAL A 151 -8.50 6.14 -5.62
C VAL A 151 -7.26 5.66 -6.36
N VAL A 152 -6.10 5.70 -5.70
CA VAL A 152 -4.82 5.30 -6.30
C VAL A 152 -4.19 4.19 -5.46
N CYS A 153 -3.82 3.09 -6.10
CA CYS A 153 -3.23 1.92 -5.46
C CYS A 153 -1.85 1.63 -6.05
N LEU A 154 -0.81 1.64 -5.22
CA LEU A 154 0.54 1.18 -5.55
C LEU A 154 0.74 -0.22 -4.97
N GLU A 155 1.04 -1.21 -5.83
CA GLU A 155 1.19 -2.59 -5.36
C GLU A 155 2.26 -3.36 -6.15
N THR A 156 2.84 -4.38 -5.52
CA THR A 156 3.71 -5.33 -6.22
C THR A 156 2.89 -6.18 -7.19
N THR A 157 3.50 -6.56 -8.31
CA THR A 157 2.88 -7.42 -9.31
C THR A 157 3.47 -8.81 -9.28
N PRO A 158 2.70 -9.86 -9.62
CA PRO A 158 3.26 -11.19 -9.81
C PRO A 158 4.37 -11.17 -10.86
N PRO A 159 5.46 -11.95 -10.65
CA PRO A 159 6.56 -12.01 -11.62
C PRO A 159 6.07 -12.38 -13.01
N SER A 160 6.40 -11.57 -14.01
CA SER A 160 6.11 -11.87 -15.40
C SER A 160 7.00 -13.03 -15.91
N ASN A 161 6.57 -13.70 -16.99
CA ASN A 161 7.36 -14.69 -17.69
C ASN A 161 8.45 -14.06 -18.61
N SER A 162 8.90 -12.85 -18.29
CA SER A 162 9.98 -12.17 -19.01
C SER A 162 11.33 -12.87 -18.83
N VAL A 163 12.28 -12.56 -19.70
CA VAL A 163 13.67 -13.09 -19.64
C VAL A 163 14.34 -12.83 -18.28
N LEU A 164 13.96 -11.76 -17.61
CA LEU A 164 14.47 -11.39 -16.27
C LEU A 164 13.68 -12.01 -15.11
N GLY A 165 12.57 -12.70 -15.41
CA GLY A 165 11.73 -13.35 -14.41
C GLY A 165 12.46 -14.31 -13.47
N PRO A 166 13.37 -15.18 -13.94
CA PRO A 166 14.17 -16.06 -13.08
C PRO A 166 15.08 -15.27 -12.11
N LEU A 167 15.74 -14.21 -12.58
CA LEU A 167 16.62 -13.37 -11.75
C LEU A 167 15.82 -12.62 -10.68
N PHE A 168 14.65 -12.08 -11.06
CA PHE A 168 13.73 -11.45 -10.12
C PHE A 168 13.21 -12.43 -9.06
N ARG A 169 12.87 -13.68 -9.48
CA ARG A 169 12.47 -14.73 -8.53
C ARG A 169 13.60 -15.09 -7.58
N LEU A 170 14.83 -15.25 -8.07
CA LEU A 170 16.00 -15.51 -7.22
C LEU A 170 16.17 -14.40 -6.17
N TYR A 171 16.15 -13.14 -6.61
CA TYR A 171 16.24 -11.98 -5.72
C TYR A 171 15.12 -12.00 -4.67
N PHE A 172 13.87 -12.15 -5.11
CA PHE A 172 12.70 -11.98 -4.28
C PHE A 172 12.49 -13.13 -3.31
N PHE A 173 12.83 -14.38 -3.70
CA PHE A 173 12.64 -15.57 -2.84
C PHE A 173 13.87 -15.94 -2.00
N GLN A 174 15.07 -15.48 -2.35
CA GLN A 174 16.29 -15.84 -1.62
C GLN A 174 16.91 -14.64 -0.92
N ILE A 175 17.11 -13.53 -1.64
CA ILE A 175 17.83 -12.38 -1.10
C ILE A 175 16.97 -11.58 -0.13
N VAL A 176 15.71 -11.30 -0.48
CA VAL A 176 14.80 -10.53 0.38
C VAL A 176 14.59 -11.21 1.75
N PRO A 177 14.28 -12.52 1.87
CA PRO A 177 14.18 -13.18 3.16
C PRO A 177 15.50 -13.25 3.93
N LEU A 178 16.65 -13.36 3.23
CA LEU A 178 17.96 -13.33 3.86
C LEU A 178 18.25 -11.96 4.49
N VAL A 179 18.05 -10.89 3.74
CA VAL A 179 18.19 -9.50 4.25
C VAL A 179 17.23 -9.27 5.42
N GLY A 180 15.98 -9.71 5.29
CA GLY A 180 14.98 -9.62 6.37
C GLY A 180 15.40 -10.36 7.65
N SER A 181 16.05 -11.53 7.51
CA SER A 181 16.55 -12.28 8.66
C SER A 181 17.71 -11.58 9.39
N ILE A 182 18.54 -10.84 8.67
CA ILE A 182 19.73 -10.14 9.22
C ILE A 182 19.31 -8.78 9.81
N VAL A 183 18.56 -7.98 9.03
CA VAL A 183 18.25 -6.58 9.38
C VAL A 183 17.06 -6.49 10.34
N ALA A 184 15.96 -7.16 10.00
CA ALA A 184 14.73 -7.12 10.78
C ALA A 184 14.60 -8.26 11.80
N ARG A 185 15.51 -9.25 11.75
CA ARG A 185 15.47 -10.48 12.59
C ARG A 185 14.14 -11.24 12.48
N ASP A 186 13.41 -11.06 11.39
CA ASP A 186 12.13 -11.73 11.13
C ASP A 186 12.08 -12.32 9.70
N ARG A 187 12.71 -13.49 9.53
CA ARG A 187 12.70 -14.20 8.25
C ARG A 187 11.28 -14.54 7.78
N GLN A 188 10.37 -14.83 8.72
CA GLN A 188 9.01 -15.23 8.39
C GLN A 188 8.21 -14.12 7.72
N ALA A 189 8.31 -12.88 8.21
CA ALA A 189 7.64 -11.73 7.60
C ALA A 189 8.12 -11.49 6.17
N TYR A 190 9.42 -11.64 5.92
CA TYR A 190 10.00 -11.40 4.59
C TYR A 190 9.93 -12.62 3.66
N SER A 191 9.59 -13.81 4.16
CA SER A 191 9.15 -14.94 3.34
C SER A 191 7.68 -14.80 2.91
N TYR A 192 6.83 -14.17 3.73
CA TYR A 192 5.42 -13.92 3.38
C TYR A 192 5.29 -13.00 2.16
N LEU A 193 6.15 -11.99 2.02
CA LEU A 193 6.10 -11.00 0.93
C LEU A 193 6.16 -11.65 -0.47
N PRO A 194 7.14 -12.49 -0.83
CA PRO A 194 7.16 -13.19 -2.13
C PRO A 194 5.92 -14.04 -2.37
N HIS A 195 5.49 -14.81 -1.38
CA HIS A 195 4.34 -15.70 -1.53
C HIS A 195 3.03 -14.93 -1.73
N SER A 196 2.81 -13.85 -0.98
CA SER A 196 1.63 -13.00 -1.13
C SER A 196 1.61 -12.27 -2.48
N THR A 197 2.78 -11.90 -3.02
CA THR A 197 2.91 -11.27 -4.33
C THR A 197 2.58 -12.24 -5.48
N VAL A 198 3.08 -13.49 -5.42
CA VAL A 198 2.77 -14.50 -6.46
C VAL A 198 1.28 -14.85 -6.50
N ALA A 199 0.62 -14.85 -5.34
CA ALA A 199 -0.82 -15.11 -5.21
C ALA A 199 -1.68 -13.86 -5.51
N PHE A 200 -1.08 -12.73 -5.86
CA PHE A 200 -1.78 -11.48 -6.14
C PHE A 200 -2.26 -11.43 -7.59
N PRO A 201 -3.38 -10.74 -7.90
CA PRO A 201 -3.84 -10.56 -9.27
C PRO A 201 -2.82 -9.87 -10.17
N GLN A 202 -2.89 -10.18 -11.47
CA GLN A 202 -2.18 -9.40 -12.49
C GLN A 202 -2.75 -7.96 -12.54
N PRO A 203 -1.99 -6.96 -13.05
CA PRO A 203 -2.44 -5.57 -13.05
C PRO A 203 -3.78 -5.34 -13.75
N ASN A 204 -4.05 -6.00 -14.87
CA ASN A 204 -5.33 -5.93 -15.56
C ASN A 204 -6.49 -6.48 -14.72
N GLU A 205 -6.26 -7.56 -13.98
CA GLU A 205 -7.26 -8.16 -13.10
C GLU A 205 -7.56 -7.23 -11.91
N LEU A 206 -6.53 -6.59 -11.34
CA LEU A 206 -6.72 -5.62 -10.26
C LEU A 206 -7.51 -4.39 -10.74
N ALA A 207 -7.25 -3.91 -11.98
CA ALA A 207 -8.03 -2.84 -12.60
C ALA A 207 -9.51 -3.22 -12.69
N HIS A 208 -9.83 -4.43 -13.13
CA HIS A 208 -11.23 -4.93 -13.16
C HIS A 208 -11.86 -5.04 -11.77
N LEU A 209 -11.08 -5.36 -10.72
CA LEU A 209 -11.61 -5.35 -9.35
C LEU A 209 -11.95 -3.93 -8.88
N MET A 210 -11.17 -2.92 -9.28
CA MET A 210 -11.47 -1.51 -9.02
C MET A 210 -12.74 -1.05 -9.75
N GLU A 211 -12.93 -1.47 -11.01
CA GLU A 211 -14.17 -1.20 -11.77
C GLU A 211 -15.40 -1.85 -11.10
N ARG A 212 -15.28 -3.10 -10.66
CA ARG A 212 -16.33 -3.79 -9.90
C ARG A 212 -16.66 -3.13 -8.57
N ALA A 213 -15.74 -2.38 -8.00
CA ALA A 213 -15.95 -1.58 -6.80
C ALA A 213 -16.69 -0.25 -7.09
N GLY A 214 -16.96 0.08 -8.36
CA GLY A 214 -17.67 1.29 -8.80
C GLY A 214 -16.76 2.44 -9.24
N LEU A 215 -15.44 2.21 -9.32
CA LEU A 215 -14.51 3.18 -9.87
C LEU A 215 -14.56 3.15 -11.41
N GLN A 216 -14.36 4.28 -12.03
CA GLN A 216 -14.40 4.44 -13.48
C GLN A 216 -13.10 5.05 -14.00
N ASN A 217 -12.91 5.02 -15.33
CA ASN A 217 -11.68 5.47 -15.98
C ASN A 217 -10.45 4.83 -15.37
N VAL A 218 -10.55 3.51 -15.08
CA VAL A 218 -9.47 2.78 -14.41
C VAL A 218 -8.35 2.54 -15.42
N PHE A 219 -7.14 2.90 -15.03
CA PHE A 219 -5.92 2.57 -15.76
C PHE A 219 -4.80 2.22 -14.77
N TYR A 220 -3.72 1.65 -15.28
CA TYR A 220 -2.52 1.39 -14.48
C TYR A 220 -1.24 1.66 -15.26
N VAL A 221 -0.15 1.86 -14.53
CA VAL A 221 1.19 2.07 -15.06
C VAL A 221 2.15 1.15 -14.33
N GLU A 222 2.86 0.33 -15.08
CA GLU A 222 3.85 -0.62 -14.54
C GLU A 222 5.23 0.06 -14.41
N ARG A 223 5.98 -0.33 -13.40
CA ARG A 223 7.32 0.18 -13.12
C ARG A 223 8.28 -0.95 -12.79
N MET A 224 9.58 -0.67 -12.91
CA MET A 224 10.65 -1.59 -12.58
C MET A 224 10.47 -2.98 -13.23
N LEU A 225 10.42 -3.00 -14.56
CA LEU A 225 10.25 -4.24 -15.34
C LEU A 225 8.99 -5.04 -14.91
N ASN A 226 7.91 -4.30 -14.63
CA ASN A 226 6.64 -4.85 -14.17
C ASN A 226 6.68 -5.50 -12.78
N ALA A 227 7.58 -5.06 -11.90
CA ALA A 227 7.63 -5.53 -10.51
C ALA A 227 6.60 -4.84 -9.61
N VAL A 228 6.15 -3.64 -9.98
CA VAL A 228 5.11 -2.88 -9.31
C VAL A 228 4.19 -2.21 -10.32
N ALA A 229 2.95 -1.94 -9.91
CA ALA A 229 1.99 -1.18 -10.69
C ALA A 229 1.28 -0.13 -9.84
N ILE A 230 1.03 1.04 -10.44
CA ILE A 230 0.21 2.11 -9.88
C ILE A 230 -1.12 2.10 -10.64
N HIS A 231 -2.18 1.78 -9.94
CA HIS A 231 -3.55 1.78 -10.47
C HIS A 231 -4.25 3.07 -10.05
N VAL A 232 -5.05 3.61 -10.94
CA VAL A 232 -5.82 4.84 -10.74
C VAL A 232 -7.26 4.60 -11.17
N GLY A 233 -8.21 4.91 -10.30
CA GLY A 233 -9.62 4.89 -10.62
C GLY A 233 -10.28 6.17 -10.14
N THR A 234 -11.31 6.65 -10.86
CA THR A 234 -12.04 7.87 -10.53
C THR A 234 -13.42 7.53 -10.01
N LYS A 235 -13.83 8.15 -8.90
CA LYS A 235 -15.22 8.10 -8.46
C LYS A 235 -16.02 9.14 -9.25
N LEU A 236 -16.87 8.69 -10.16
CA LEU A 236 -17.79 9.57 -10.84
C LEU A 236 -19.04 9.91 -9.99
N ALA A 237 -19.88 10.73 -10.55
CA ALA A 237 -21.07 11.27 -9.87
C ALA A 237 -22.10 10.21 -9.47
#